data_17a51680135e8f10a3e579a4f52d3313
#
_entry.id   17a51680135e8f10a3e579a4f52d3313
#
_cell.length_a   1.000
_cell.length_b   1.000
_cell.length_c   1.000
_cell.angle_alpha   90.00
_cell.angle_beta   90.00
_cell.angle_gamma   90.00
#
_symmetry.space_group_name_H-M   'P 1'
#
loop_
_entity.id
_entity.type
_entity.pdbx_description
1 polymer ?
#
loop_
_entity_poly.entity_id
_entity_poly.type
_entity_poly.pdbx_seq_one_letter_code
_entity_poly.pdbx_strand_id
1 'polypeptide(L)'
;MDISEQALVSTLAQLVQKDISEVGKKLKQEQKDKAFEVVKNETPIQVQKIDILYGLERKIIEILLLYGNKTEEFEDVLLKTNEAGDIENVTEKKEYKVFQRIYLSLQEDEVELANPLFRDIYNNLINYFHQNETFSIEQYLMHLHPDFAQEVTDILMADERVVLHNWEGQNIFPKTKDQTISQYVSETILTLRWYLVDRIIEEIKNSQRFNISENILENIAFSKFCELNND
;
A
#
# COMPACT_ATOMS: atom_id res chain seq x y z
N MET A 1 -12.09 -11.31 -77.83
CA MET A 1 -12.06 -12.09 -76.58
C MET A 1 -13.35 -12.78 -76.44
N ASP A 2 -13.30 -14.10 -76.46
CA ASP A 2 -14.50 -14.96 -76.40
C ASP A 2 -15.19 -14.87 -75.06
N ILE A 3 -16.52 -14.88 -75.11
CA ILE A 3 -17.38 -14.86 -73.89
C ILE A 3 -17.01 -15.98 -72.91
N SER A 4 -16.38 -17.06 -73.35
CA SER A 4 -15.89 -18.16 -72.55
C SER A 4 -14.69 -17.82 -71.70
N GLU A 5 -13.77 -16.98 -72.11
CA GLU A 5 -12.60 -16.55 -71.35
C GLU A 5 -12.98 -15.60 -70.20
N GLN A 6 -13.92 -14.69 -70.43
CA GLN A 6 -14.43 -13.81 -69.36
C GLN A 6 -15.17 -14.57 -68.26
N ALA A 7 -15.93 -15.59 -68.62
CA ALA A 7 -16.62 -16.47 -67.67
C ALA A 7 -15.60 -17.27 -66.83
N LEU A 8 -14.53 -17.76 -67.42
CA LEU A 8 -13.45 -18.50 -66.75
C LEU A 8 -12.69 -17.61 -65.76
N VAL A 9 -12.34 -16.40 -66.16
CA VAL A 9 -11.66 -15.39 -65.30
C VAL A 9 -12.56 -15.01 -64.10
N SER A 10 -13.86 -14.83 -64.33
CA SER A 10 -14.82 -14.51 -63.27
C SER A 10 -14.94 -15.63 -62.27
N THR A 11 -15.00 -16.89 -62.74
CA THR A 11 -15.12 -18.09 -61.86
C THR A 11 -13.85 -18.30 -61.07
N LEU A 12 -12.67 -18.12 -61.66
CA LEU A 12 -11.38 -18.17 -60.96
C LEU A 12 -11.26 -17.08 -59.90
N ALA A 13 -11.65 -15.85 -60.19
CA ALA A 13 -11.66 -14.77 -59.22
C ALA A 13 -12.57 -15.04 -58.04
N GLN A 14 -13.76 -15.64 -58.25
CA GLN A 14 -14.66 -16.03 -57.18
C GLN A 14 -14.09 -17.16 -56.31
N LEU A 15 -13.44 -18.16 -56.89
CA LEU A 15 -12.77 -19.24 -56.16
C LEU A 15 -11.62 -18.72 -55.31
N VAL A 16 -10.75 -17.88 -55.87
CA VAL A 16 -9.66 -17.27 -55.10
C VAL A 16 -10.18 -16.41 -53.94
N GLN A 17 -11.25 -15.67 -54.17
CA GLN A 17 -11.83 -14.83 -53.13
C GLN A 17 -12.48 -15.65 -52.01
N LYS A 18 -13.05 -16.82 -52.34
CA LYS A 18 -13.59 -17.79 -51.37
C LYS A 18 -12.45 -18.39 -50.51
N ASP A 19 -11.38 -18.84 -51.17
CA ASP A 19 -10.20 -19.43 -50.48
C ASP A 19 -9.55 -18.43 -49.55
N ILE A 20 -9.37 -17.17 -49.97
CA ILE A 20 -8.83 -16.08 -49.12
C ILE A 20 -9.74 -15.85 -47.93
N SER A 21 -11.06 -15.90 -48.09
CA SER A 21 -12.01 -15.72 -46.99
C SER A 21 -11.98 -16.87 -45.98
N GLU A 22 -11.83 -18.12 -46.46
CA GLU A 22 -11.70 -19.30 -45.59
C GLU A 22 -10.38 -19.32 -44.84
N VAL A 23 -9.26 -18.99 -45.48
CA VAL A 23 -7.96 -18.86 -44.83
C VAL A 23 -8.00 -17.75 -43.76
N GLY A 24 -8.62 -16.60 -44.07
CA GLY A 24 -8.79 -15.50 -43.13
C GLY A 24 -9.65 -15.89 -41.90
N LYS A 25 -10.65 -16.74 -42.06
CA LYS A 25 -11.45 -17.26 -40.95
C LYS A 25 -10.65 -18.24 -40.10
N LYS A 26 -9.87 -19.16 -40.71
CA LYS A 26 -9.00 -20.10 -39.99
C LYS A 26 -7.92 -19.38 -39.18
N LEU A 27 -7.26 -18.38 -39.77
CA LEU A 27 -6.27 -17.57 -39.06
C LEU A 27 -6.85 -16.81 -37.86
N LYS A 28 -8.05 -16.25 -37.99
CA LYS A 28 -8.74 -15.59 -36.88
C LYS A 28 -9.16 -16.58 -35.77
N GLN A 29 -9.49 -17.79 -36.14
CA GLN A 29 -9.84 -18.86 -35.19
C GLN A 29 -8.58 -19.30 -34.43
N GLU A 30 -7.49 -19.58 -35.14
CA GLU A 30 -6.21 -19.95 -34.52
C GLU A 30 -5.63 -18.84 -33.60
N GLN A 31 -5.80 -17.56 -33.97
CA GLN A 31 -5.42 -16.45 -33.10
C GLN A 31 -6.29 -16.36 -31.83
N LYS A 32 -7.60 -16.64 -31.95
CA LYS A 32 -8.50 -16.73 -30.78
C LYS A 32 -8.14 -17.91 -29.87
N ASP A 33 -7.88 -19.07 -30.46
CA ASP A 33 -7.55 -20.26 -29.71
C ASP A 33 -6.21 -20.10 -28.97
N LYS A 34 -5.19 -19.51 -29.64
CA LYS A 34 -3.92 -19.17 -28.99
C LYS A 34 -4.07 -18.11 -27.89
N ALA A 35 -4.91 -17.08 -28.10
CA ALA A 35 -5.18 -16.08 -27.06
C ALA A 35 -5.91 -16.70 -25.87
N PHE A 36 -6.80 -17.69 -26.09
CA PHE A 36 -7.51 -18.41 -25.06
C PHE A 36 -6.61 -19.40 -24.29
N GLU A 37 -5.63 -20.01 -24.96
CA GLU A 37 -4.62 -20.85 -24.30
C GLU A 37 -3.63 -20.04 -23.47
N VAL A 38 -3.21 -18.85 -23.91
CA VAL A 38 -2.37 -17.94 -23.12
C VAL A 38 -3.08 -17.51 -21.83
N VAL A 39 -4.39 -17.22 -21.91
CA VAL A 39 -5.19 -16.88 -20.72
C VAL A 39 -5.41 -18.07 -19.78
N LYS A 40 -5.44 -19.30 -20.31
CA LYS A 40 -5.57 -20.51 -19.47
C LYS A 40 -4.28 -20.92 -18.77
N ASN A 41 -3.12 -20.54 -19.31
CA ASN A 41 -1.82 -20.85 -18.74
C ASN A 41 -1.25 -19.73 -17.85
N GLU A 42 -1.97 -18.64 -17.67
CA GLU A 42 -1.70 -17.75 -16.55
C GLU A 42 -2.04 -18.52 -15.28
N THR A 43 -1.02 -19.13 -14.68
CA THR A 43 -1.05 -19.46 -13.25
C THR A 43 -1.69 -18.29 -12.55
N PRO A 44 -2.76 -18.50 -11.74
CA PRO A 44 -3.34 -17.39 -11.00
C PRO A 44 -2.17 -16.73 -10.27
N ILE A 45 -1.86 -15.49 -10.66
CA ILE A 45 -0.93 -14.66 -9.92
C ILE A 45 -1.54 -14.68 -8.54
N GLN A 46 -0.91 -15.42 -7.62
CA GLN A 46 -1.24 -15.28 -6.20
C GLN A 46 -0.92 -13.84 -5.92
N VAL A 47 -1.95 -13.00 -5.95
CA VAL A 47 -1.86 -11.65 -5.43
C VAL A 47 -1.50 -11.86 -3.98
N GLN A 48 -0.18 -11.82 -3.69
CA GLN A 48 0.29 -11.78 -2.32
C GLN A 48 -0.46 -10.61 -1.71
N LYS A 49 -1.31 -10.94 -0.74
CA LYS A 49 -2.05 -9.91 -0.01
C LYS A 49 -0.98 -8.98 0.54
N ILE A 50 -0.86 -7.79 -0.07
CA ILE A 50 0.14 -6.81 0.34
C ILE A 50 -0.19 -6.50 1.79
N ASP A 51 0.73 -6.82 2.68
CA ASP A 51 0.59 -6.44 4.07
C ASP A 51 0.89 -4.93 4.18
N ILE A 52 -0.19 -4.15 4.12
CA ILE A 52 -0.13 -2.69 4.16
C ILE A 52 0.53 -2.23 5.47
N LEU A 53 0.21 -2.89 6.59
CA LEU A 53 0.79 -2.54 7.88
C LEU A 53 2.30 -2.75 7.89
N TYR A 54 2.77 -3.90 7.40
CA TYR A 54 4.19 -4.17 7.24
C TYR A 54 4.89 -3.08 6.41
N GLY A 55 4.27 -2.66 5.29
CA GLY A 55 4.81 -1.61 4.44
C GLY A 55 4.88 -0.25 5.13
N LEU A 56 3.87 0.10 5.94
CA LEU A 56 3.84 1.35 6.70
C LEU A 56 4.87 1.36 7.84
N GLU A 57 4.98 0.27 8.58
CA GLU A 57 5.98 0.13 9.65
C GLU A 57 7.41 0.19 9.09
N ARG A 58 7.66 -0.53 7.98
CA ARG A 58 8.94 -0.48 7.27
C ARG A 58 9.29 0.94 6.82
N LYS A 59 8.30 1.70 6.36
CA LYS A 59 8.47 3.10 5.95
C LYS A 59 8.82 4.02 7.12
N ILE A 60 8.29 3.78 8.31
CA ILE A 60 8.68 4.50 9.52
C ILE A 60 10.16 4.26 9.84
N ILE A 61 10.62 3.00 9.76
CA ILE A 61 12.04 2.68 9.97
C ILE A 61 12.92 3.34 8.90
N GLU A 62 12.51 3.31 7.62
CA GLU A 62 13.20 4.01 6.53
C GLU A 62 13.37 5.51 6.84
N ILE A 63 12.30 6.18 7.24
CA ILE A 63 12.32 7.61 7.58
C ILE A 63 13.28 7.89 8.75
N LEU A 64 13.25 7.07 9.78
CA LEU A 64 14.14 7.21 10.93
C LEU A 64 15.62 7.04 10.55
N LEU A 65 15.93 6.06 9.70
CA LEU A 65 17.30 5.80 9.24
C LEU A 65 17.84 6.93 8.37
N LEU A 66 17.02 7.45 7.44
CA LEU A 66 17.48 8.44 6.46
C LEU A 66 17.41 9.89 7.00
N TYR A 67 16.38 10.18 7.80
CA TYR A 67 16.04 11.56 8.17
C TYR A 67 15.94 11.79 9.68
N GLY A 68 16.04 10.76 10.52
CA GLY A 68 15.76 10.82 11.96
C GLY A 68 16.40 11.98 12.70
N ASN A 69 17.65 12.35 12.37
CA ASN A 69 18.38 13.45 13.03
C ASN A 69 18.18 14.82 12.38
N LYS A 70 17.44 14.90 11.25
CA LYS A 70 17.15 16.21 10.62
C LYS A 70 16.09 16.95 11.42
N THR A 71 16.26 18.27 11.52
CA THR A 71 15.29 19.18 12.16
C THR A 71 14.42 19.79 11.07
N GLU A 72 13.10 19.69 11.24
CA GLU A 72 12.09 20.15 10.29
C GLU A 72 10.98 20.91 11.01
N GLU A 73 10.31 21.82 10.31
CA GLU A 73 9.12 22.53 10.79
C GLU A 73 7.88 21.66 10.51
N PHE A 74 7.13 21.34 11.57
CA PHE A 74 5.89 20.58 11.48
C PHE A 74 4.70 21.48 11.85
N GLU A 75 3.59 21.27 11.15
CA GLU A 75 2.33 21.98 11.42
C GLU A 75 1.41 21.08 12.26
N ASP A 76 1.03 21.59 13.44
CA ASP A 76 0.06 20.95 14.32
C ASP A 76 -1.25 21.75 14.28
N VAL A 77 -2.38 21.05 14.07
CA VAL A 77 -3.70 21.65 14.14
C VAL A 77 -4.26 21.45 15.54
N LEU A 78 -4.38 22.54 16.28
CA LEU A 78 -4.92 22.55 17.63
C LEU A 78 -6.35 23.10 17.63
N LEU A 79 -7.23 22.45 18.38
CA LEU A 79 -8.57 22.96 18.67
C LEU A 79 -8.46 23.94 19.83
N LYS A 80 -8.69 25.24 19.59
CA LYS A 80 -8.73 26.25 20.63
C LYS A 80 -10.15 26.86 20.72
N THR A 81 -10.59 27.11 21.94
CA THR A 81 -11.86 27.82 22.17
C THR A 81 -11.58 29.31 22.12
N ASN A 82 -12.31 30.04 21.26
CA ASN A 82 -12.24 31.47 21.18
C ASN A 82 -12.99 32.15 22.35
N GLU A 83 -12.93 33.48 22.45
CA GLU A 83 -13.56 34.25 23.52
C GLU A 83 -15.09 34.13 23.50
N ALA A 84 -15.69 33.78 22.38
CA ALA A 84 -17.14 33.56 22.22
C ALA A 84 -17.58 32.14 22.62
N GLY A 85 -16.65 31.22 22.91
CA GLY A 85 -16.91 29.83 23.28
C GLY A 85 -16.93 28.86 22.07
N ASP A 86 -16.69 29.35 20.88
CA ASP A 86 -16.64 28.51 19.67
C ASP A 86 -15.28 27.82 19.53
N ILE A 87 -15.29 26.64 18.95
CA ILE A 87 -14.06 25.87 18.70
C ILE A 87 -13.47 26.26 17.33
N GLU A 88 -12.24 26.73 17.34
CA GLU A 88 -11.50 27.11 16.13
C GLU A 88 -10.26 26.23 15.96
N ASN A 89 -9.95 25.92 14.69
CA ASN A 89 -8.71 25.25 14.33
C ASN A 89 -7.58 26.28 14.25
N VAL A 90 -6.60 26.15 15.10
CA VAL A 90 -5.39 27.01 15.09
C VAL A 90 -4.20 26.15 14.68
N THR A 91 -3.51 26.56 13.60
CA THR A 91 -2.29 25.89 13.16
C THR A 91 -1.10 26.49 13.90
N GLU A 92 -0.38 25.66 14.62
CA GLU A 92 0.92 26.01 15.23
C GLU A 92 2.04 25.32 14.46
N LYS A 93 3.12 26.08 14.20
CA LYS A 93 4.34 25.57 13.61
C LYS A 93 5.39 25.36 14.69
N LYS A 94 5.97 24.15 14.74
CA LYS A 94 7.00 23.79 15.71
C LYS A 94 8.11 23.03 15.04
N GLU A 95 9.34 23.35 15.44
CA GLU A 95 10.53 22.62 15.00
C GLU A 95 10.76 21.40 15.87
N TYR A 96 10.90 20.24 15.23
CA TYR A 96 11.27 18.98 15.86
C TYR A 96 12.33 18.26 15.02
N LYS A 97 13.18 17.48 15.66
CA LYS A 97 13.88 16.43 14.95
C LYS A 97 12.88 15.39 14.50
N VAL A 98 13.07 14.82 13.32
CA VAL A 98 12.15 13.83 12.72
C VAL A 98 11.88 12.66 13.69
N PHE A 99 12.93 12.13 14.35
CA PHE A 99 12.74 11.04 15.32
C PHE A 99 11.86 11.45 16.50
N GLN A 100 11.98 12.70 16.98
CA GLN A 100 11.15 13.20 18.07
C GLN A 100 9.70 13.32 17.65
N ARG A 101 9.45 13.81 16.43
CA ARG A 101 8.09 13.91 15.88
C ARG A 101 7.42 12.56 15.77
N ILE A 102 8.10 11.55 15.21
CA ILE A 102 7.58 10.18 15.10
C ILE A 102 7.36 9.58 16.49
N TYR A 103 8.33 9.71 17.39
CA TYR A 103 8.24 9.19 18.74
C TYR A 103 7.02 9.76 19.50
N LEU A 104 6.87 11.09 19.51
CA LEU A 104 5.74 11.76 20.18
C LEU A 104 4.40 11.33 19.56
N SER A 105 4.30 11.27 18.24
CA SER A 105 3.05 10.90 17.57
C SER A 105 2.63 9.45 17.86
N LEU A 106 3.57 8.50 17.90
CA LEU A 106 3.25 7.12 18.26
C LEU A 106 2.92 6.95 19.74
N GLN A 107 3.57 7.74 20.61
CA GLN A 107 3.26 7.75 22.05
C GLN A 107 1.88 8.36 22.34
N GLU A 108 1.52 9.47 21.72
CA GLU A 108 0.21 10.10 21.86
C GLU A 108 -0.94 9.14 21.47
N ASP A 109 -0.70 8.33 20.47
CA ASP A 109 -1.68 7.36 19.97
C ASP A 109 -1.64 6.00 20.71
N GLU A 110 -0.69 5.82 21.65
CA GLU A 110 -0.41 4.52 22.31
C GLU A 110 -0.18 3.37 21.31
N VAL A 111 0.45 3.70 20.15
CA VAL A 111 0.69 2.76 19.06
C VAL A 111 2.06 2.13 19.20
N GLU A 112 2.11 0.81 19.24
CA GLU A 112 3.31 0.01 19.06
C GLU A 112 3.34 -0.64 17.68
N LEU A 113 4.55 -0.79 17.11
CA LEU A 113 4.71 -1.51 15.84
C LEU A 113 4.35 -2.99 16.03
N ALA A 114 3.52 -3.53 15.16
CA ALA A 114 3.00 -4.89 15.25
C ALA A 114 4.06 -5.93 14.89
N ASN A 115 4.94 -5.61 13.93
CA ASN A 115 6.04 -6.48 13.57
C ASN A 115 7.13 -6.44 14.65
N PRO A 116 7.45 -7.59 15.29
CA PRO A 116 8.43 -7.62 16.37
C PRO A 116 9.81 -7.11 15.95
N LEU A 117 10.26 -7.46 14.74
CA LEU A 117 11.55 -7.02 14.21
C LEU A 117 11.60 -5.50 14.06
N PHE A 118 10.57 -4.89 13.47
CA PHE A 118 10.50 -3.43 13.31
C PHE A 118 10.38 -2.71 14.65
N ARG A 119 9.64 -3.26 15.59
CA ARG A 119 9.53 -2.73 16.93
C ARG A 119 10.89 -2.70 17.64
N ASP A 120 11.65 -3.78 17.55
CA ASP A 120 12.98 -3.86 18.16
C ASP A 120 13.97 -2.90 17.49
N ILE A 121 13.96 -2.81 16.15
CA ILE A 121 14.76 -1.83 15.41
C ILE A 121 14.36 -0.40 15.78
N TYR A 122 13.06 -0.11 15.85
CA TYR A 122 12.54 1.19 16.25
C TYR A 122 13.04 1.60 17.65
N ASN A 123 12.87 0.74 18.64
CA ASN A 123 13.32 1.00 20.01
C ASN A 123 14.84 1.21 20.08
N ASN A 124 15.59 0.43 19.33
CA ASN A 124 17.04 0.57 19.23
C ASN A 124 17.43 1.91 18.62
N LEU A 125 16.80 2.33 17.51
CA LEU A 125 17.04 3.63 16.85
C LEU A 125 16.68 4.81 17.78
N ILE A 126 15.52 4.77 18.42
CA ILE A 126 15.10 5.84 19.34
C ILE A 126 16.08 5.97 20.49
N ASN A 127 16.52 4.87 21.09
CA ASN A 127 17.52 4.88 22.13
C ASN A 127 18.86 5.44 21.63
N TYR A 128 19.27 5.08 20.41
CA TYR A 128 20.50 5.60 19.81
C TYR A 128 20.44 7.13 19.60
N PHE A 129 19.31 7.65 19.09
CA PHE A 129 19.09 9.08 18.90
C PHE A 129 19.08 9.87 20.24
N HIS A 130 18.59 9.28 21.31
CA HIS A 130 18.61 9.92 22.64
C HIS A 130 20.01 9.95 23.26
N GLN A 131 20.84 8.96 22.94
CA GLN A 131 22.19 8.86 23.52
C GLN A 131 23.24 9.63 22.73
N ASN A 132 23.00 9.90 21.44
CA ASN A 132 23.95 10.49 20.53
C ASN A 132 23.39 11.77 19.88
N GLU A 133 24.16 12.84 19.92
CA GLU A 133 23.77 14.11 19.26
C GLU A 133 23.79 14.00 17.73
N THR A 134 24.68 13.18 17.20
CA THR A 134 24.87 12.96 15.76
C THR A 134 24.58 11.52 15.40
N PHE A 135 23.93 11.31 14.24
CA PHE A 135 23.64 9.99 13.69
C PHE A 135 24.49 9.74 12.45
N SER A 136 25.23 8.63 12.46
CA SER A 136 25.90 8.09 11.27
C SER A 136 25.40 6.67 11.06
N ILE A 137 24.89 6.40 9.86
CA ILE A 137 24.38 5.08 9.46
C ILE A 137 25.48 4.03 9.56
N GLU A 138 26.72 4.36 9.16
CA GLU A 138 27.85 3.44 9.18
C GLU A 138 28.18 3.02 10.61
N GLN A 139 28.23 3.99 11.53
CA GLN A 139 28.49 3.70 12.94
C GLN A 139 27.35 2.91 13.57
N TYR A 140 26.12 3.24 13.24
CA TYR A 140 24.95 2.51 13.70
C TYR A 140 24.99 1.05 13.26
N LEU A 141 25.25 0.77 11.98
CA LEU A 141 25.35 -0.59 11.45
C LEU A 141 26.48 -1.40 12.08
N MET A 142 27.62 -0.80 12.45
CA MET A 142 28.72 -1.49 13.10
C MET A 142 28.36 -2.02 14.50
N HIS A 143 27.41 -1.41 15.18
CA HIS A 143 26.98 -1.79 16.54
C HIS A 143 25.65 -2.54 16.56
N LEU A 144 25.05 -2.72 15.38
CA LEU A 144 23.74 -3.37 15.27
C LEU A 144 23.87 -4.89 15.36
N HIS A 145 22.89 -5.52 16.01
CA HIS A 145 22.84 -6.99 16.04
C HIS A 145 22.67 -7.54 14.62
N PRO A 146 23.34 -8.65 14.27
CA PRO A 146 23.29 -9.22 12.90
C PRO A 146 21.88 -9.45 12.35
N ASP A 147 20.93 -9.84 13.21
CA ASP A 147 19.55 -10.11 12.80
C ASP A 147 18.82 -8.84 12.31
N PHE A 148 19.20 -7.67 12.85
CA PHE A 148 18.66 -6.38 12.41
C PHE A 148 19.42 -5.80 11.22
N ALA A 149 20.72 -6.09 11.14
CA ALA A 149 21.60 -5.52 10.12
C ALA A 149 21.15 -5.85 8.70
N GLN A 150 20.64 -7.06 8.47
CA GLN A 150 20.12 -7.47 7.17
C GLN A 150 18.91 -6.63 6.76
N GLU A 151 17.89 -6.54 7.62
CA GLU A 151 16.67 -5.76 7.29
C GLU A 151 16.96 -4.27 7.13
N VAL A 152 17.79 -3.69 7.99
CA VAL A 152 18.22 -2.29 7.88
C VAL A 152 18.96 -2.06 6.56
N THR A 153 19.85 -2.95 6.16
CA THR A 153 20.56 -2.87 4.88
C THR A 153 19.59 -2.99 3.71
N ASP A 154 18.63 -3.90 3.77
CA ASP A 154 17.61 -4.08 2.72
C ASP A 154 16.72 -2.85 2.58
N ILE A 155 16.40 -2.16 3.68
CA ILE A 155 15.67 -0.90 3.67
C ILE A 155 16.48 0.20 2.97
N LEU A 156 17.74 0.37 3.35
CA LEU A 156 18.63 1.40 2.77
C LEU A 156 18.88 1.16 1.28
N MET A 157 19.15 -0.09 0.89
CA MET A 157 19.36 -0.44 -0.52
C MET A 157 18.09 -0.30 -1.37
N ALA A 158 16.91 -0.43 -0.78
CA ALA A 158 15.66 -0.23 -1.49
C ALA A 158 15.45 1.25 -1.88
N ASP A 159 15.84 2.18 -1.01
CA ASP A 159 15.77 3.62 -1.31
C ASP A 159 16.75 4.01 -2.44
N GLU A 160 17.97 3.47 -2.44
CA GLU A 160 18.96 3.72 -3.50
C GLU A 160 18.52 3.20 -4.88
N ARG A 161 17.66 2.17 -4.94
CA ARG A 161 17.15 1.61 -6.19
C ARG A 161 16.07 2.46 -6.84
N VAL A 162 15.48 3.42 -6.11
CA VAL A 162 14.46 4.34 -6.64
C VAL A 162 15.17 5.44 -7.43
N VAL A 163 15.55 5.14 -8.67
CA VAL A 163 16.06 6.14 -9.61
C VAL A 163 14.88 6.96 -10.12
N LEU A 164 14.85 8.24 -9.75
CA LEU A 164 13.90 9.17 -10.34
C LEU A 164 14.14 9.24 -11.86
N HIS A 165 13.11 8.98 -12.63
CA HIS A 165 13.13 9.20 -14.09
C HIS A 165 13.54 10.64 -14.37
N ASN A 166 14.31 10.89 -15.44
CA ASN A 166 14.75 12.23 -15.82
C ASN A 166 13.56 13.06 -16.34
N TRP A 167 12.73 13.55 -15.40
CA TRP A 167 11.57 14.41 -15.67
C TRP A 167 11.99 15.84 -16.04
N GLU A 168 13.21 16.24 -15.69
CA GLU A 168 13.76 17.55 -16.02
C GLU A 168 13.82 17.80 -17.52
N GLY A 169 14.08 16.75 -18.31
CA GLY A 169 14.03 16.82 -19.77
C GLY A 169 12.65 17.14 -20.36
N GLN A 170 11.59 17.02 -19.54
CA GLN A 170 10.20 17.36 -19.89
C GLN A 170 9.68 18.62 -19.17
N ASN A 171 10.58 19.41 -18.58
CA ASN A 171 10.24 20.58 -17.75
C ASN A 171 9.34 20.26 -16.53
N ILE A 172 9.39 19.03 -16.02
CA ILE A 172 8.71 18.62 -14.80
C ILE A 172 9.78 18.50 -13.71
N PHE A 173 9.66 19.31 -12.65
CA PHE A 173 10.58 19.35 -11.52
C PHE A 173 9.88 18.78 -10.28
N PRO A 174 9.85 17.44 -10.08
CA PRO A 174 9.28 16.85 -8.88
C PRO A 174 10.11 17.26 -7.67
N LYS A 175 9.44 17.61 -6.58
CA LYS A 175 10.14 17.83 -5.31
C LYS A 175 10.77 16.52 -4.86
N THR A 176 12.02 16.58 -4.45
CA THR A 176 12.71 15.41 -3.88
C THR A 176 12.20 15.12 -2.46
N LYS A 177 12.38 13.89 -1.97
CA LYS A 177 12.06 13.52 -0.58
C LYS A 177 12.71 14.48 0.43
N ASP A 178 13.95 14.89 0.16
CA ASP A 178 14.71 15.82 1.02
C ASP A 178 14.10 17.24 1.13
N GLN A 179 13.31 17.65 0.14
CA GLN A 179 12.64 18.97 0.14
C GLN A 179 11.25 18.95 0.81
N THR A 180 10.75 17.76 1.14
CA THR A 180 9.38 17.55 1.65
C THR A 180 9.34 16.60 2.85
N ILE A 181 10.42 16.57 3.66
CA ILE A 181 10.57 15.62 4.76
C ILE A 181 9.41 15.75 5.75
N SER A 182 9.07 16.96 6.20
CA SER A 182 7.99 17.17 7.17
C SER A 182 6.64 16.68 6.65
N GLN A 183 6.37 16.92 5.36
CA GLN A 183 5.16 16.41 4.71
C GLN A 183 5.18 14.87 4.63
N TYR A 184 6.30 14.29 4.21
CA TYR A 184 6.46 12.85 4.06
C TYR A 184 6.28 12.10 5.40
N VAL A 185 6.85 12.65 6.48
CA VAL A 185 6.68 12.14 7.85
C VAL A 185 5.20 12.22 8.27
N SER A 186 4.59 13.41 8.12
CA SER A 186 3.20 13.63 8.52
C SER A 186 2.22 12.74 7.76
N GLU A 187 2.37 12.61 6.44
CA GLU A 187 1.56 11.71 5.60
C GLU A 187 1.72 10.24 6.01
N THR A 188 2.94 9.81 6.37
CA THR A 188 3.17 8.42 6.80
C THR A 188 2.48 8.14 8.13
N ILE A 189 2.58 9.04 9.11
CA ILE A 189 1.92 8.90 10.41
C ILE A 189 0.39 8.92 10.24
N LEU A 190 -0.16 9.85 9.45
CA LEU A 190 -1.60 9.93 9.19
C LEU A 190 -2.12 8.68 8.47
N THR A 191 -1.36 8.14 7.53
CA THR A 191 -1.74 6.90 6.83
C THR A 191 -1.75 5.70 7.78
N LEU A 192 -0.77 5.61 8.69
CA LEU A 192 -0.76 4.57 9.72
C LEU A 192 -1.97 4.70 10.66
N ARG A 193 -2.25 5.91 11.17
CA ARG A 193 -3.43 6.20 12.01
C ARG A 193 -4.72 5.78 11.32
N TRP A 194 -4.89 6.21 10.08
CA TRP A 194 -6.07 5.87 9.28
C TRP A 194 -6.23 4.35 9.14
N TYR A 195 -5.16 3.65 8.80
CA TYR A 195 -5.18 2.19 8.64
C TYR A 195 -5.55 1.46 9.94
N LEU A 196 -5.00 1.90 11.08
CA LEU A 196 -5.28 1.30 12.38
C LEU A 196 -6.75 1.54 12.78
N VAL A 197 -7.26 2.75 12.59
CA VAL A 197 -8.66 3.09 12.85
C VAL A 197 -9.60 2.26 11.97
N ASP A 198 -9.29 2.14 10.67
CA ASP A 198 -10.11 1.35 9.74
C ASP A 198 -10.17 -0.13 10.16
N ARG A 199 -9.06 -0.70 10.59
CA ARG A 199 -9.02 -2.06 11.16
C ARG A 199 -9.89 -2.21 12.39
N ILE A 200 -9.83 -1.28 13.34
CA ILE A 200 -10.68 -1.30 14.56
C ILE A 200 -12.15 -1.25 14.16
N ILE A 201 -12.51 -0.38 13.22
CA ILE A 201 -13.89 -0.28 12.72
C ILE A 201 -14.35 -1.61 12.10
N GLU A 202 -13.50 -2.27 11.31
CA GLU A 202 -13.82 -3.57 10.73
C GLU A 202 -13.99 -4.67 11.78
N GLU A 203 -13.14 -4.69 12.78
CA GLU A 203 -13.23 -5.64 13.90
C GLU A 203 -14.53 -5.46 14.69
N ILE A 204 -14.92 -4.20 14.97
CA ILE A 204 -16.20 -3.89 15.63
C ILE A 204 -17.39 -4.35 14.78
N LYS A 205 -17.39 -4.03 13.47
CA LYS A 205 -18.45 -4.47 12.55
C LYS A 205 -18.58 -5.99 12.49
N ASN A 206 -17.47 -6.70 12.45
CA ASN A 206 -17.47 -8.16 12.40
C ASN A 206 -17.96 -8.76 13.73
N SER A 207 -17.55 -8.22 14.86
CA SER A 207 -18.04 -8.63 16.19
C SER A 207 -19.53 -8.41 16.35
N GLN A 208 -20.06 -7.28 15.88
CA GLN A 208 -21.50 -7.01 15.89
C GLN A 208 -22.29 -7.97 15.00
N ARG A 209 -21.77 -8.30 13.80
CA ARG A 209 -22.41 -9.29 12.89
C ARG A 209 -22.43 -10.68 13.53
N PHE A 210 -21.38 -11.06 14.22
CA PHE A 210 -21.29 -12.35 14.92
C PHE A 210 -22.34 -12.42 16.04
N ASN A 211 -22.42 -11.40 16.91
CA ASN A 211 -23.41 -11.32 17.98
C ASN A 211 -24.87 -11.36 17.47
N ILE A 212 -25.14 -10.69 16.35
CA ILE A 212 -26.48 -10.73 15.72
C ILE A 212 -26.77 -12.13 15.20
N SER A 213 -25.82 -12.83 14.59
CA SER A 213 -26.02 -14.20 14.10
C SER A 213 -26.22 -15.21 15.23
N GLU A 214 -25.50 -15.09 16.34
CA GLU A 214 -25.72 -15.92 17.54
C GLU A 214 -27.11 -15.69 18.13
N ASN A 215 -27.53 -14.47 18.33
CA ASN A 215 -28.88 -14.14 18.83
C ASN A 215 -29.99 -14.68 17.92
N ILE A 216 -29.80 -14.65 16.59
CA ILE A 216 -30.77 -15.23 15.65
C ILE A 216 -30.83 -16.76 15.79
N LEU A 217 -29.68 -17.43 15.91
CA LEU A 217 -29.61 -18.87 16.10
C LEU A 217 -30.22 -19.31 17.41
N GLU A 218 -29.99 -18.60 18.50
CA GLU A 218 -30.61 -18.87 19.81
C GLU A 218 -32.12 -18.69 19.75
N ASN A 219 -32.62 -17.64 19.12
CA ASN A 219 -34.06 -17.42 18.93
C ASN A 219 -34.71 -18.51 18.08
N ILE A 220 -34.05 -18.99 17.02
CA ILE A 220 -34.54 -20.09 16.19
C ILE A 220 -34.54 -21.39 16.98
N ALA A 221 -33.49 -21.66 17.77
CA ALA A 221 -33.40 -22.84 18.62
C ALA A 221 -34.48 -22.83 19.70
N PHE A 222 -34.73 -21.67 20.33
CA PHE A 222 -35.78 -21.50 21.32
C PHE A 222 -37.17 -21.68 20.73
N SER A 223 -37.44 -21.12 19.53
CA SER A 223 -38.71 -21.30 18.82
C SER A 223 -38.99 -22.76 18.50
N LYS A 224 -37.99 -23.48 17.98
CA LYS A 224 -38.12 -24.95 17.71
C LYS A 224 -38.33 -25.76 18.97
N PHE A 225 -37.66 -25.39 20.10
CA PHE A 225 -37.87 -26.06 21.39
C PHE A 225 -39.31 -25.87 21.90
N CYS A 226 -39.87 -24.67 21.75
CA CYS A 226 -41.27 -24.41 22.10
C CYS A 226 -42.26 -25.15 21.22
N GLU A 227 -42.00 -25.33 19.95
CA GLU A 227 -42.84 -26.12 19.04
C GLU A 227 -42.86 -27.61 19.42
N LEU A 228 -41.72 -28.18 19.80
CA LEU A 228 -41.59 -29.59 20.19
C LEU A 228 -42.23 -29.93 21.53
N ASN A 229 -42.49 -28.95 22.41
CA ASN A 229 -43.11 -29.19 23.72
C ASN A 229 -44.61 -28.84 23.78
N ASN A 230 -45.20 -28.43 22.66
CA ASN A 230 -46.65 -28.16 22.58
C ASN A 230 -47.47 -29.25 21.86
N ASP A 231 -46.86 -30.40 21.52
CA ASP A 231 -47.51 -31.65 21.13
C ASP A 231 -47.47 -32.64 22.29
#